data_4a7a1762ce25f337037bed4e5753f0e9
#
_entry.id   4a7a1762ce25f337037bed4e5753f0e9
#
_cell.length_a   1.000
_cell.length_b   1.000
_cell.length_c   1.000
_cell.angle_alpha   90.00
_cell.angle_beta   90.00
_cell.angle_gamma   90.00
#
_symmetry.space_group_name_H-M   'P 1'
#
loop_
_entity.id
_entity.type
_entity.pdbx_description
1 polymer ?
#
loop_
_entity_poly.entity_id
_entity_poly.type
_entity_poly.pdbx_seq_one_letter_code
_entity_poly.pdbx_strand_id
1 'polypeptide(L)'
;MRYFLSIAMVSMLISCSAIKVNYDYDKAVDFSNYSTYNYYSDMESGLSQLDEKRLLRALDSTLKARGYRLAEEPELFINIMSNEFRKAPSNNVGVGIGGRGRNVGGGISVGLPLGSSGIQRSIQFDVVDAQRDALVWQAMTESGYKDNASPSVREDKLKALVKKVFSKFPPKVQ
;
A
#
# COMPACT_ATOMS: atom_id res chain seq x y z
N MET A 1 -35.09 3.59 -21.94
CA MET A 1 -34.80 3.22 -20.54
C MET A 1 -33.90 1.97 -20.36
N ARG A 2 -34.01 0.92 -21.19
CA ARG A 2 -33.20 -0.33 -21.05
C ARG A 2 -31.69 -0.13 -21.28
N TYR A 3 -31.30 0.81 -22.14
CA TYR A 3 -29.87 1.09 -22.43
C TYR A 3 -29.18 1.96 -21.37
N PHE A 4 -29.90 2.76 -20.60
CA PHE A 4 -29.39 3.54 -19.50
C PHE A 4 -28.93 2.67 -18.31
N LEU A 5 -29.64 1.58 -18.08
CA LEU A 5 -29.28 0.61 -17.02
C LEU A 5 -27.99 -0.16 -17.37
N SER A 6 -27.79 -0.45 -18.67
CA SER A 6 -26.60 -1.17 -19.14
C SER A 6 -25.33 -0.31 -19.08
N ILE A 7 -25.42 1.00 -19.32
CA ILE A 7 -24.30 1.94 -19.23
C ILE A 7 -23.91 2.18 -17.77
N ALA A 8 -24.87 2.24 -16.86
CA ALA A 8 -24.60 2.40 -15.42
C ALA A 8 -23.91 1.16 -14.81
N MET A 9 -24.11 -0.03 -15.35
CA MET A 9 -23.49 -1.26 -14.87
C MET A 9 -22.03 -1.42 -15.33
N VAL A 10 -21.66 -0.80 -16.47
CA VAL A 10 -20.28 -0.86 -17.01
C VAL A 10 -19.31 0.09 -16.28
N SER A 11 -19.83 1.15 -15.65
CA SER A 11 -18.97 2.11 -14.91
C SER A 11 -18.46 1.62 -13.56
N MET A 12 -18.88 0.45 -13.07
CA MET A 12 -18.41 -0.12 -11.79
C MET A 12 -17.15 -0.99 -11.88
N LEU A 13 -16.58 -1.18 -13.07
CA LEU A 13 -15.36 -1.98 -13.25
C LEU A 13 -14.07 -1.14 -13.18
N ILE A 14 -14.02 -0.11 -12.35
CA ILE A 14 -12.75 0.52 -12.01
C ILE A 14 -12.03 -0.42 -11.07
N SER A 15 -11.25 -1.32 -11.63
CA SER A 15 -10.34 -2.22 -10.90
C SER A 15 -9.30 -1.40 -10.17
N CYS A 16 -9.62 -1.01 -8.96
CA CYS A 16 -8.66 -0.42 -8.04
C CYS A 16 -7.65 -1.51 -7.69
N SER A 17 -6.41 -1.40 -8.17
CA SER A 17 -5.31 -2.28 -7.77
C SER A 17 -5.28 -2.35 -6.23
N ALA A 18 -5.53 -3.53 -5.69
CA ALA A 18 -5.69 -3.70 -4.25
C ALA A 18 -4.39 -3.34 -3.52
N ILE A 19 -4.43 -2.32 -2.68
CA ILE A 19 -3.35 -1.99 -1.75
C ILE A 19 -3.45 -2.96 -0.59
N LYS A 20 -2.41 -3.78 -0.35
CA LYS A 20 -2.30 -4.61 0.85
C LYS A 20 -1.65 -3.77 1.95
N VAL A 21 -2.11 -3.97 3.18
CA VAL A 21 -1.56 -3.30 4.36
C VAL A 21 -1.43 -4.31 5.47
N ASN A 22 -0.23 -4.49 5.98
CA ASN A 22 0.08 -5.18 7.22
C ASN A 22 0.58 -4.15 8.21
N TYR A 23 0.19 -4.26 9.48
CA TYR A 23 0.65 -3.34 10.53
C TYR A 23 0.83 -4.10 11.83
N ASP A 24 1.71 -3.55 12.68
CA ASP A 24 1.97 -4.03 14.02
C ASP A 24 2.24 -2.84 14.96
N TYR A 25 2.09 -3.01 16.25
CA TYR A 25 2.28 -1.96 17.24
C TYR A 25 2.59 -2.51 18.61
N ASP A 26 3.27 -1.70 19.43
CA ASP A 26 3.52 -2.02 20.82
C ASP A 26 2.24 -1.83 21.65
N LYS A 27 1.72 -2.92 22.19
CA LYS A 27 0.49 -2.94 23.00
C LYS A 27 0.61 -2.26 24.36
N ALA A 28 1.85 -2.03 24.83
CA ALA A 28 2.11 -1.34 26.09
C ALA A 28 2.04 0.19 25.95
N VAL A 29 1.94 0.71 24.71
CA VAL A 29 1.95 2.14 24.42
C VAL A 29 0.54 2.70 24.44
N ASP A 30 0.35 3.76 25.22
CA ASP A 30 -0.86 4.57 25.17
C ASP A 30 -0.71 5.67 24.11
N PHE A 31 -1.33 5.43 22.95
CA PHE A 31 -1.30 6.36 21.81
C PHE A 31 -2.05 7.67 22.04
N SER A 32 -2.85 7.80 23.08
CA SER A 32 -3.54 9.05 23.42
C SER A 32 -2.61 10.15 23.93
N ASN A 33 -1.39 9.79 24.33
CA ASN A 33 -0.37 10.72 24.82
C ASN A 33 0.35 11.47 23.69
N TYR A 34 0.14 11.09 22.43
CA TYR A 34 0.81 11.72 21.29
C TYR A 34 -0.13 12.64 20.52
N SER A 35 0.35 13.83 20.25
CA SER A 35 -0.36 14.86 19.49
C SER A 35 0.48 15.52 18.40
N THR A 36 1.80 15.31 18.43
CA THR A 36 2.75 15.95 17.52
C THR A 36 3.61 14.92 16.81
N TYR A 37 4.02 15.25 15.59
CA TYR A 37 4.92 14.42 14.80
C TYR A 37 5.87 15.26 13.95
N ASN A 38 6.94 14.64 13.48
CA ASN A 38 7.81 15.13 12.43
C ASN A 38 8.39 13.95 11.65
N TYR A 39 9.17 14.25 10.64
CA TYR A 39 9.94 13.28 9.87
C TYR A 39 11.40 13.34 10.31
N TYR A 40 12.14 12.25 10.14
CA TYR A 40 13.58 12.30 10.32
C TYR A 40 14.21 13.22 9.27
N SER A 41 15.15 14.05 9.68
CA SER A 41 15.84 15.02 8.80
C SER A 41 16.68 14.36 7.71
N ASP A 42 17.18 13.17 7.99
CA ASP A 42 18.00 12.33 7.13
C ASP A 42 17.23 11.16 6.49
N MET A 43 15.88 11.28 6.43
CA MET A 43 15.03 10.25 5.85
C MET A 43 15.30 10.05 4.36
N GLU A 44 15.72 8.84 4.01
CA GLU A 44 15.86 8.38 2.63
C GLU A 44 14.70 7.45 2.26
N SER A 45 13.63 8.02 1.74
CA SER A 45 12.41 7.25 1.44
C SER A 45 12.56 6.27 0.27
N GLY A 46 13.59 6.42 -0.58
CA GLY A 46 13.75 5.65 -1.80
C GLY A 46 12.73 5.98 -2.90
N LEU A 47 11.87 6.97 -2.67
CA LEU A 47 10.94 7.49 -3.69
C LEU A 47 11.60 8.55 -4.56
N SER A 48 11.03 8.81 -5.75
CA SER A 48 11.39 10.03 -6.48
C SER A 48 10.98 11.27 -5.67
N GLN A 49 11.73 12.35 -5.78
CA GLN A 49 11.45 13.60 -5.04
C GLN A 49 9.99 14.09 -5.19
N LEU A 50 9.39 13.92 -6.38
CA LEU A 50 8.01 14.33 -6.59
C LEU A 50 7.00 13.38 -5.93
N ASP A 51 7.27 12.07 -5.93
CA ASP A 51 6.40 11.10 -5.27
C ASP A 51 6.52 11.22 -3.75
N GLU A 52 7.71 11.47 -3.22
CA GLU A 52 7.92 11.77 -1.81
C GLU A 52 7.12 13.00 -1.37
N LYS A 53 7.23 14.12 -2.10
CA LYS A 53 6.43 15.32 -1.81
C LYS A 53 4.92 15.07 -1.86
N ARG A 54 4.44 14.20 -2.77
CA ARG A 54 3.02 13.80 -2.82
C ARG A 54 2.64 12.96 -1.60
N LEU A 55 3.51 12.00 -1.24
CA LEU A 55 3.29 11.12 -0.09
C LEU A 55 3.24 11.92 1.21
N LEU A 56 4.21 12.80 1.46
CA LEU A 56 4.27 13.63 2.66
C LEU A 56 3.05 14.55 2.77
N ARG A 57 2.64 15.22 1.68
CA ARG A 57 1.40 16.03 1.68
C ARG A 57 0.15 15.21 2.01
N ALA A 58 0.05 13.99 1.49
CA ALA A 58 -1.07 13.11 1.79
C ALA A 58 -1.05 12.66 3.26
N LEU A 59 0.14 12.42 3.80
CA LEU A 59 0.35 12.03 5.18
C LEU A 59 0.01 13.16 6.14
N ASP A 60 0.54 14.37 5.90
CA ASP A 60 0.24 15.58 6.68
C ASP A 60 -1.26 15.85 6.72
N SER A 61 -1.92 15.80 5.56
CA SER A 61 -3.37 15.97 5.48
C SER A 61 -4.14 14.92 6.29
N THR A 62 -3.68 13.67 6.26
CA THR A 62 -4.33 12.56 6.95
C THR A 62 -4.12 12.64 8.47
N LEU A 63 -2.90 12.95 8.92
CA LEU A 63 -2.58 13.10 10.33
C LEU A 63 -3.24 14.32 10.94
N LYS A 64 -3.24 15.46 10.22
CA LYS A 64 -3.94 16.66 10.64
C LYS A 64 -5.45 16.42 10.84
N ALA A 65 -6.08 15.68 9.93
CA ALA A 65 -7.49 15.30 10.05
C ALA A 65 -7.76 14.39 11.27
N ARG A 66 -6.72 13.80 11.86
CA ARG A 66 -6.77 12.94 13.06
C ARG A 66 -6.34 13.69 14.34
N GLY A 67 -6.05 14.99 14.24
CA GLY A 67 -5.68 15.82 15.38
C GLY A 67 -4.17 15.92 15.64
N TYR A 68 -3.33 15.27 14.85
CA TYR A 68 -1.87 15.39 14.97
C TYR A 68 -1.37 16.68 14.32
N ARG A 69 -0.31 17.24 14.85
CA ARG A 69 0.32 18.49 14.38
C ARG A 69 1.80 18.26 14.09
N LEU A 70 2.27 18.86 13.01
CA LEU A 70 3.70 18.91 12.71
C LEU A 70 4.37 19.85 13.72
N ALA A 71 5.51 19.46 14.32
CA ALA A 71 6.26 20.22 15.31
C ALA A 71 7.78 20.05 15.11
N GLU A 72 8.56 21.06 15.47
CA GLU A 72 10.02 20.98 15.43
C GLU A 72 10.57 20.01 16.51
N GLU A 73 9.96 20.04 17.69
CA GLU A 73 10.19 19.07 18.78
C GLU A 73 8.98 18.14 18.89
N PRO A 74 8.94 17.04 18.12
CA PRO A 74 7.79 16.19 18.07
C PRO A 74 7.82 15.13 19.17
N GLU A 75 6.64 14.56 19.46
CA GLU A 75 6.51 13.37 20.30
C GLU A 75 6.74 12.08 19.50
N LEU A 76 6.45 12.13 18.20
CA LEU A 76 6.63 10.99 17.28
C LEU A 76 7.50 11.39 16.09
N PHE A 77 8.48 10.56 15.75
CA PHE A 77 9.14 10.62 14.45
C PHE A 77 8.55 9.58 13.50
N ILE A 78 8.41 9.96 12.23
CA ILE A 78 7.96 9.07 11.16
C ILE A 78 9.11 8.86 10.19
N ASN A 79 9.47 7.59 9.98
CA ASN A 79 10.37 7.16 8.94
C ASN A 79 9.60 6.47 7.81
N ILE A 80 10.04 6.67 6.58
CA ILE A 80 9.41 6.08 5.39
C ILE A 80 10.50 5.45 4.54
N MET A 81 10.27 4.19 4.17
CA MET A 81 11.17 3.46 3.27
C MET A 81 10.36 2.81 2.15
N SER A 82 10.82 2.91 0.91
CA SER A 82 10.17 2.24 -0.21
C SER A 82 11.12 1.33 -0.96
N ASN A 83 10.59 0.25 -1.47
CA ASN A 83 11.30 -0.69 -2.30
C ASN A 83 10.42 -1.15 -3.48
N GLU A 84 11.02 -1.28 -4.65
CA GLU A 84 10.36 -1.81 -5.84
C GLU A 84 10.85 -3.21 -6.12
N PHE A 85 9.93 -4.12 -6.38
CA PHE A 85 10.24 -5.51 -6.69
C PHE A 85 9.30 -6.07 -7.76
N ARG A 86 9.77 -7.06 -8.48
CA ARG A 86 8.94 -7.81 -9.40
C ARG A 86 8.30 -8.98 -8.66
N LYS A 87 6.98 -9.01 -8.64
CA LYS A 87 6.28 -10.17 -8.12
C LYS A 87 6.32 -11.29 -9.16
N ALA A 88 6.85 -12.44 -8.77
CA ALA A 88 6.75 -13.64 -9.59
C ALA A 88 5.26 -14.00 -9.80
N PRO A 89 4.87 -14.47 -10.98
CA PRO A 89 3.49 -14.92 -11.23
C PRO A 89 3.13 -16.04 -10.25
N SER A 90 2.11 -15.79 -9.44
CA SER A 90 1.80 -16.63 -8.27
C SER A 90 0.90 -17.82 -8.54
N ASN A 91 0.42 -18.04 -9.77
CA ASN A 91 -0.40 -19.22 -10.07
C ASN A 91 -0.25 -19.66 -11.54
N ASN A 92 0.28 -20.83 -11.75
CA ASN A 92 0.07 -21.60 -12.96
C ASN A 92 -1.24 -22.39 -12.78
N VAL A 93 -2.34 -21.88 -13.33
CA VAL A 93 -3.54 -22.70 -13.47
C VAL A 93 -3.32 -23.60 -14.68
N GLY A 94 -2.93 -24.83 -14.45
CA GLY A 94 -2.88 -25.85 -15.49
C GLY A 94 -4.30 -26.26 -15.85
N VAL A 95 -4.81 -25.84 -17.00
CA VAL A 95 -6.03 -26.42 -17.57
C VAL A 95 -5.59 -27.70 -18.30
N GLY A 96 -5.67 -28.82 -17.62
CA GLY A 96 -5.50 -30.14 -18.24
C GLY A 96 -6.76 -30.48 -19.03
N ILE A 97 -6.70 -30.45 -20.36
CA ILE A 97 -7.74 -31.09 -21.19
C ILE A 97 -7.43 -32.59 -21.18
N GLY A 98 -8.02 -33.32 -20.25
CA GLY A 98 -7.97 -34.77 -20.17
C GLY A 98 -8.98 -35.38 -21.14
N GLY A 99 -8.50 -35.84 -22.32
CA GLY A 99 -9.29 -36.69 -23.20
C GLY A 99 -9.39 -38.09 -22.59
N ARG A 100 -10.61 -38.62 -22.44
CA ARG A 100 -10.90 -39.99 -22.03
C ARG A 100 -10.62 -40.93 -23.22
N GLY A 101 -9.40 -41.37 -23.34
CA GLY A 101 -8.98 -42.33 -24.37
C GLY A 101 -7.95 -43.31 -23.83
N ARG A 102 -8.14 -44.57 -24.15
CA ARG A 102 -7.41 -45.75 -23.69
C ARG A 102 -6.06 -45.91 -24.40
N ASN A 103 -5.13 -44.93 -24.27
CA ASN A 103 -3.70 -45.09 -24.59
C ASN A 103 -2.96 -43.90 -23.99
N VAL A 104 -1.74 -44.18 -23.51
CA VAL A 104 -0.80 -43.27 -22.90
C VAL A 104 -0.52 -42.08 -23.84
N GLY A 105 -1.12 -40.94 -23.55
CA GLY A 105 -0.82 -39.68 -24.21
C GLY A 105 -0.29 -38.70 -23.20
N GLY A 106 0.98 -38.31 -23.31
CA GLY A 106 1.59 -37.24 -22.53
C GLY A 106 0.84 -35.93 -22.75
N GLY A 107 0.09 -35.49 -21.77
CA GLY A 107 -0.59 -34.20 -21.80
C GLY A 107 0.44 -33.09 -21.57
N ILE A 108 0.69 -32.25 -22.57
CA ILE A 108 1.40 -30.98 -22.38
C ILE A 108 0.45 -30.02 -21.69
N SER A 109 0.63 -29.81 -20.40
CA SER A 109 -0.08 -28.72 -19.69
C SER A 109 0.62 -27.41 -19.99
N VAL A 110 0.08 -26.61 -20.90
CA VAL A 110 0.51 -25.22 -21.10
C VAL A 110 -0.10 -24.39 -19.97
N GLY A 111 0.66 -24.16 -18.92
CA GLY A 111 0.29 -23.24 -17.87
C GLY A 111 0.33 -21.79 -18.39
N LEU A 112 -0.82 -21.19 -18.66
CA LEU A 112 -0.91 -19.77 -18.91
C LEU A 112 -0.74 -19.04 -17.58
N PRO A 113 0.26 -18.13 -17.43
CA PRO A 113 0.39 -17.34 -16.22
C PRO A 113 -0.78 -16.33 -16.15
N LEU A 114 -1.81 -16.66 -15.40
CA LEU A 114 -2.92 -15.78 -15.08
C LEU A 114 -2.58 -14.88 -13.86
N GLY A 115 -1.48 -14.16 -13.97
CA GLY A 115 -1.09 -13.18 -12.96
C GLY A 115 -0.31 -12.06 -13.62
N SER A 116 -0.67 -10.81 -13.36
CA SER A 116 0.10 -9.68 -13.85
C SER A 116 1.48 -9.70 -13.18
N SER A 117 2.50 -10.14 -13.90
CA SER A 117 3.89 -9.90 -13.57
C SER A 117 4.18 -8.41 -13.72
N GLY A 118 3.77 -7.62 -12.73
CA GLY A 118 3.99 -6.18 -12.70
C GLY A 118 5.00 -5.80 -11.62
N ILE A 119 5.62 -4.65 -11.78
CA ILE A 119 6.41 -4.05 -10.72
C ILE A 119 5.46 -3.75 -9.55
N GLN A 120 5.85 -4.21 -8.37
CA GLN A 120 5.19 -3.89 -7.11
C GLN A 120 6.07 -2.91 -6.36
N ARG A 121 5.45 -2.01 -5.62
CA ARG A 121 6.13 -1.13 -4.68
C ARG A 121 5.65 -1.45 -3.28
N SER A 122 6.57 -1.72 -2.36
CA SER A 122 6.30 -1.67 -0.93
C SER A 122 6.67 -0.31 -0.39
N ILE A 123 5.88 0.18 0.56
CA ILE A 123 6.23 1.37 1.36
C ILE A 123 6.00 0.97 2.81
N GLN A 124 7.04 1.13 3.62
CA GLN A 124 7.04 0.93 5.04
C GLN A 124 6.97 2.29 5.74
N PHE A 125 6.19 2.36 6.78
CA PHE A 125 6.03 3.50 7.68
C PHE A 125 6.38 3.02 9.09
N ASP A 126 7.36 3.62 9.69
CA ASP A 126 7.76 3.39 11.07
C ASP A 126 7.43 4.64 11.89
N VAL A 127 6.71 4.47 12.99
CA VAL A 127 6.41 5.54 13.95
C VAL A 127 7.18 5.25 15.22
N VAL A 128 8.03 6.17 15.59
CA VAL A 128 8.99 6.06 16.68
C VAL A 128 8.68 7.10 17.75
N ASP A 129 8.64 6.69 19.00
CA ASP A 129 8.55 7.61 20.15
C ASP A 129 9.87 8.41 20.25
N ALA A 130 9.76 9.73 20.16
CA ALA A 130 10.92 10.62 20.12
C ALA A 130 11.72 10.66 21.43
N GLN A 131 11.06 10.42 22.57
CA GLN A 131 11.73 10.46 23.89
C GLN A 131 12.43 9.14 24.21
N ARG A 132 11.80 8.01 23.83
CA ARG A 132 12.30 6.67 24.12
C ARG A 132 13.15 6.07 23.01
N ASP A 133 13.20 6.72 21.85
CA ASP A 133 13.82 6.22 20.61
C ASP A 133 13.34 4.77 20.31
N ALA A 134 12.05 4.53 20.47
CA ALA A 134 11.45 3.21 20.36
C ALA A 134 10.38 3.17 19.28
N LEU A 135 10.43 2.14 18.45
CA LEU A 135 9.39 1.87 17.46
C LEU A 135 8.09 1.51 18.18
N VAL A 136 7.05 2.33 17.99
CA VAL A 136 5.75 2.13 18.65
C VAL A 136 4.67 1.62 17.71
N TRP A 137 4.80 1.90 16.42
CA TRP A 137 3.89 1.41 15.39
C TRP A 137 4.61 1.30 14.05
N GLN A 138 4.27 0.28 13.29
CA GLN A 138 4.81 0.04 11.96
C GLN A 138 3.72 -0.41 11.00
N ALA A 139 3.78 0.01 9.74
CA ALA A 139 2.97 -0.56 8.69
C ALA A 139 3.76 -0.76 7.41
N MET A 140 3.50 -1.87 6.74
CA MET A 140 4.04 -2.19 5.43
C MET A 140 2.91 -2.31 4.41
N THR A 141 3.10 -1.69 3.25
CA THR A 141 2.16 -1.77 2.14
C THR A 141 2.77 -2.48 0.95
N GLU A 142 1.91 -3.13 0.18
CA GLU A 142 2.25 -3.60 -1.17
C GLU A 142 1.19 -3.13 -2.15
N SER A 143 1.61 -2.53 -3.24
CA SER A 143 0.71 -2.10 -4.32
C SER A 143 1.40 -2.18 -5.68
N GLY A 144 0.64 -2.48 -6.74
CA GLY A 144 1.18 -2.42 -8.10
C GLY A 144 1.76 -1.04 -8.40
N TYR A 145 2.88 -0.96 -9.06
CA TYR A 145 3.52 0.30 -9.45
C TYR A 145 3.63 0.39 -10.98
N LYS A 146 3.37 1.58 -11.52
CA LYS A 146 3.57 1.90 -12.94
C LYS A 146 4.41 3.15 -13.03
N ASP A 147 5.62 3.02 -13.55
CA ASP A 147 6.56 4.11 -13.75
C ASP A 147 6.08 5.15 -14.77
N ASN A 148 5.26 4.74 -15.74
CA ASN A 148 4.66 5.59 -16.77
C ASN A 148 3.29 6.18 -16.41
N ALA A 149 2.84 6.03 -15.14
CA ALA A 149 1.58 6.62 -14.69
C ALA A 149 1.64 8.16 -14.70
N SER A 150 0.53 8.80 -15.07
CA SER A 150 0.44 10.27 -15.03
C SER A 150 0.60 10.82 -13.61
N PRO A 151 1.03 12.09 -13.45
CA PRO A 151 1.20 12.71 -12.13
C PRO A 151 -0.05 12.64 -11.25
N SER A 152 -1.24 12.85 -11.83
CA SER A 152 -2.52 12.75 -11.09
C SER A 152 -2.80 11.34 -10.59
N VAL A 153 -2.60 10.32 -11.43
CA VAL A 153 -2.79 8.91 -11.05
C VAL A 153 -1.84 8.51 -9.94
N ARG A 154 -0.58 8.97 -9.97
CA ARG A 154 0.39 8.74 -8.90
C ARG A 154 -0.05 9.39 -7.59
N GLU A 155 -0.51 10.65 -7.65
CA GLU A 155 -0.99 11.39 -6.49
C GLU A 155 -2.20 10.72 -5.85
N ASP A 156 -3.22 10.38 -6.64
CA ASP A 156 -4.44 9.72 -6.15
C ASP A 156 -4.12 8.37 -5.50
N LYS A 157 -3.19 7.62 -6.09
CA LYS A 157 -2.76 6.35 -5.55
C LYS A 157 -2.03 6.48 -4.22
N LEU A 158 -1.12 7.45 -4.09
CA LEU A 158 -0.43 7.73 -2.83
C LEU A 158 -1.40 8.22 -1.75
N LYS A 159 -2.36 9.09 -2.09
CA LYS A 159 -3.45 9.50 -1.18
C LYS A 159 -4.27 8.31 -0.69
N ALA A 160 -4.69 7.43 -1.61
CA ALA A 160 -5.44 6.22 -1.26
C ALA A 160 -4.63 5.27 -0.36
N LEU A 161 -3.33 5.12 -0.64
CA LEU A 161 -2.40 4.32 0.15
C LEU A 161 -2.30 4.86 1.58
N VAL A 162 -1.97 6.14 1.74
CA VAL A 162 -1.84 6.79 3.04
C VAL A 162 -3.15 6.69 3.84
N LYS A 163 -4.28 7.02 3.21
CA LYS A 163 -5.59 6.90 3.86
C LYS A 163 -5.85 5.48 4.38
N LYS A 164 -5.49 4.46 3.60
CA LYS A 164 -5.67 3.06 3.98
C LYS A 164 -4.74 2.65 5.12
N VAL A 165 -3.47 3.00 5.06
CA VAL A 165 -2.47 2.72 6.10
C VAL A 165 -2.87 3.36 7.41
N PHE A 166 -3.03 4.67 7.39
CA PHE A 166 -3.31 5.44 8.61
C PHE A 166 -4.75 5.29 9.11
N SER A 167 -5.63 4.57 8.39
CA SER A 167 -6.88 4.10 8.98
C SER A 167 -6.67 3.12 10.15
N LYS A 168 -5.45 2.60 10.29
CA LYS A 168 -5.02 1.68 11.36
C LYS A 168 -4.18 2.36 12.44
N PHE A 169 -3.93 3.67 12.30
CA PHE A 169 -3.18 4.50 13.25
C PHE A 169 -4.05 5.65 13.78
N PRO A 170 -4.07 5.94 15.11
CA PRO A 170 -3.56 5.05 16.14
C PRO A 170 -4.35 3.73 16.21
N PRO A 171 -3.74 2.64 16.70
CA PRO A 171 -4.47 1.40 16.90
C PRO A 171 -5.58 1.60 17.94
N LYS A 172 -6.71 0.90 17.76
CA LYS A 172 -7.75 0.89 18.78
C LYS A 172 -7.26 0.05 19.96
N VAL A 173 -7.17 0.66 21.13
CA VAL A 173 -6.93 -0.06 22.39
C VAL A 173 -8.11 -1.01 22.60
N GLN A 174 -7.81 -2.29 22.75
CA GLN A 174 -8.79 -3.32 23.09
C GLN A 174 -8.96 -3.39 24.60
#